data_52f99803db41df3d4412b47163e02e8c
#
_entry.id   52f99803db41df3d4412b47163e02e8c
#
_cell.length_a   1.000
_cell.length_b   1.000
_cell.length_c   1.000
_cell.angle_alpha   90.00
_cell.angle_beta   90.00
_cell.angle_gamma   90.00
#
_symmetry.space_group_name_H-M   'P 1'
#
loop_
_entity.id
_entity.type
_entity.pdbx_description
1 polymer ?
#
loop_
_entity_poly.entity_id
_entity_poly.type
_entity_poly.pdbx_seq_one_letter_code
_entity_poly.pdbx_strand_id
1 'polypeptide(L)'
;SIFNSNLHAEEFNISALQFSVDQKNNIVIGEGSVEVTDSEGKLIKADKVTYEKSKEFLLAEESVEVIDIEGNIFKTDKATYDKKKEIIITYENSEWTLKEGYKLTSNKILYDTIEKVISSDQNSTFSDSDGNIITVNMFQYNMKKNLFSSAGEIKIIDANKNKYFFKELHVDTKKREMIGSDVSVILDQENFGVSKESDPRFVANDILIA
;
A
#
# COMPACT_ATOMS: atom_id res chain seq x y z
N SER A 1 -12.50 -9.23 35.49
CA SER A 1 -12.40 -7.82 35.13
C SER A 1 -11.20 -7.63 34.20
N ILE A 2 -11.48 -7.18 32.98
CA ILE A 2 -10.46 -6.87 32.00
C ILE A 2 -9.91 -5.50 32.40
N PHE A 3 -8.70 -5.46 32.95
CA PHE A 3 -8.00 -4.20 33.17
C PHE A 3 -7.31 -3.81 31.84
N ASN A 4 -7.88 -2.85 31.13
CA ASN A 4 -7.15 -2.17 30.05
C ASN A 4 -6.07 -1.29 30.70
N SER A 5 -4.82 -1.62 30.49
CA SER A 5 -3.71 -0.78 30.90
C SER A 5 -3.35 0.17 29.77
N ASN A 6 -3.29 1.47 30.05
CA ASN A 6 -2.81 2.49 29.11
C ASN A 6 -1.40 2.93 29.53
N LEU A 7 -0.47 2.89 28.60
CA LEU A 7 0.86 3.44 28.76
C LEU A 7 1.02 4.65 27.86
N HIS A 8 1.35 5.78 28.46
CA HIS A 8 1.66 7.00 27.71
C HIS A 8 3.16 7.06 27.48
N ALA A 9 3.58 6.89 26.21
CA ALA A 9 4.95 7.18 25.76
C ALA A 9 4.92 8.53 25.06
N GLU A 10 6.01 9.29 25.05
CA GLU A 10 6.04 10.66 24.52
C GLU A 10 5.45 10.79 23.11
N GLU A 11 5.66 9.78 22.25
CA GLU A 11 5.22 9.79 20.85
C GLU A 11 3.99 8.90 20.58
N PHE A 12 3.68 7.95 21.47
CA PHE A 12 2.60 6.99 21.28
C PHE A 12 1.78 6.80 22.56
N ASN A 13 0.48 6.66 22.35
CA ASN A 13 -0.42 6.13 23.36
C ASN A 13 -0.71 4.66 23.01
N ILE A 14 -0.35 3.73 23.92
CA ILE A 14 -0.46 2.29 23.70
C ILE A 14 -1.44 1.71 24.70
N SER A 15 -2.43 0.96 24.24
CA SER A 15 -3.31 0.14 25.05
C SER A 15 -3.18 -1.33 24.67
N ALA A 16 -3.21 -2.24 25.65
CA ALA A 16 -3.10 -3.67 25.46
C ALA A 16 -3.71 -4.42 26.64
N LEU A 17 -3.98 -5.71 26.47
CA LEU A 17 -4.40 -6.58 27.56
C LEU A 17 -3.26 -6.88 28.55
N GLN A 18 -2.03 -6.97 28.04
CA GLN A 18 -0.83 -7.23 28.82
C GLN A 18 0.33 -6.37 28.36
N PHE A 19 1.16 -5.95 29.31
CA PHE A 19 2.40 -5.24 29.05
C PHE A 19 3.58 -5.93 29.71
N SER A 20 4.71 -5.94 29.02
CA SER A 20 6.03 -6.19 29.60
C SER A 20 6.98 -5.03 29.26
N VAL A 21 7.83 -4.67 30.22
CA VAL A 21 8.75 -3.53 30.08
C VAL A 21 10.16 -3.98 30.39
N ASP A 22 11.05 -3.83 29.41
CA ASP A 22 12.49 -3.94 29.61
C ASP A 22 13.06 -2.54 29.85
N GLN A 23 13.23 -2.19 31.12
CA GLN A 23 13.74 -0.87 31.51
C GLN A 23 15.19 -0.64 31.06
N LYS A 24 16.01 -1.70 30.97
CA LYS A 24 17.42 -1.61 30.60
C LYS A 24 17.56 -1.21 29.14
N ASN A 25 16.72 -1.74 28.26
CA ASN A 25 16.77 -1.50 26.83
C ASN A 25 15.73 -0.47 26.36
N ASN A 26 14.93 0.09 27.25
CA ASN A 26 13.83 1.00 26.95
C ASN A 26 12.81 0.41 25.94
N ILE A 27 12.47 -0.86 26.12
CA ILE A 27 11.53 -1.57 25.26
C ILE A 27 10.20 -1.80 26.03
N VAL A 28 9.09 -1.52 25.36
CA VAL A 28 7.75 -1.84 25.82
C VAL A 28 7.14 -2.84 24.84
N ILE A 29 6.57 -3.92 25.37
CA ILE A 29 5.85 -4.92 24.61
C ILE A 29 4.40 -4.95 25.09
N GLY A 30 3.47 -4.70 24.17
CA GLY A 30 2.03 -4.89 24.39
C GLY A 30 1.57 -6.16 23.68
N GLU A 31 0.71 -6.94 24.33
CA GLU A 31 0.14 -8.17 23.78
C GLU A 31 -1.38 -8.23 24.04
N GLY A 32 -2.10 -8.74 23.04
CA GLY A 32 -3.55 -8.92 23.05
C GLY A 32 -4.31 -7.64 22.76
N SER A 33 -4.96 -7.60 21.59
CA SER A 33 -5.79 -6.47 21.14
C SER A 33 -5.09 -5.11 21.33
N VAL A 34 -3.87 -5.01 20.85
CA VAL A 34 -3.06 -3.80 21.02
C VAL A 34 -3.57 -2.71 20.10
N GLU A 35 -3.75 -1.51 20.65
CA GLU A 35 -4.03 -0.29 19.90
C GLU A 35 -2.94 0.76 20.21
N VAL A 36 -2.38 1.33 19.17
CA VAL A 36 -1.38 2.38 19.26
C VAL A 36 -1.86 3.59 18.47
N THR A 37 -1.88 4.75 19.13
CA THR A 37 -2.21 6.02 18.48
C THR A 37 -1.03 6.96 18.60
N ASP A 38 -0.62 7.59 17.51
CA ASP A 38 0.40 8.63 17.53
C ASP A 38 -0.22 10.02 17.81
N SER A 39 0.65 11.02 17.96
CA SER A 39 0.25 12.40 18.23
C SER A 39 -0.56 13.05 17.08
N GLU A 40 -0.50 12.49 15.87
CA GLU A 40 -1.23 12.96 14.70
C GLU A 40 -2.55 12.23 14.48
N GLY A 41 -2.84 11.17 15.26
CA GLY A 41 -4.07 10.41 15.20
C GLY A 41 -4.02 9.20 14.26
N LYS A 42 -2.83 8.76 13.81
CA LYS A 42 -2.67 7.47 13.14
C LYS A 42 -2.94 6.35 14.15
N LEU A 43 -3.72 5.37 13.77
CA LEU A 43 -4.09 4.23 14.61
C LEU A 43 -3.48 2.95 14.05
N ILE A 44 -2.77 2.22 14.90
CA ILE A 44 -2.23 0.89 14.59
C ILE A 44 -2.88 -0.12 15.53
N LYS A 45 -3.44 -1.18 14.99
CA LYS A 45 -3.96 -2.33 15.72
C LYS A 45 -3.15 -3.57 15.40
N ALA A 46 -2.89 -4.41 16.36
CA ALA A 46 -2.17 -5.68 16.19
C ALA A 46 -2.42 -6.62 17.39
N ASP A 47 -2.03 -7.87 17.26
CA ASP A 47 -2.04 -8.78 18.41
C ASP A 47 -0.82 -8.57 19.29
N LYS A 48 0.30 -8.09 18.71
CA LYS A 48 1.52 -7.77 19.42
C LYS A 48 2.18 -6.52 18.89
N VAL A 49 2.67 -5.68 19.78
CA VAL A 49 3.46 -4.48 19.44
C VAL A 49 4.69 -4.41 20.33
N THR A 50 5.83 -4.16 19.71
CA THR A 50 7.09 -3.87 20.39
C THR A 50 7.50 -2.43 20.08
N TYR A 51 7.69 -1.61 21.12
CA TYR A 51 8.12 -0.22 20.98
C TYR A 51 9.48 0.00 21.63
N GLU A 52 10.45 0.38 20.81
CA GLU A 52 11.80 0.80 21.25
C GLU A 52 11.82 2.33 21.44
N LYS A 53 11.65 2.81 22.68
CA LYS A 53 11.52 4.24 22.99
C LYS A 53 12.71 5.09 22.53
N SER A 54 13.93 4.59 22.70
CA SER A 54 15.15 5.31 22.33
C SER A 54 15.29 5.55 20.82
N LYS A 55 14.71 4.66 20.02
CA LYS A 55 14.71 4.74 18.58
C LYS A 55 13.44 5.37 18.02
N GLU A 56 12.40 5.53 18.85
CA GLU A 56 11.03 5.88 18.42
C GLU A 56 10.54 4.94 17.30
N PHE A 57 10.84 3.64 17.49
CA PHE A 57 10.59 2.61 16.49
C PHE A 57 9.58 1.59 17.03
N LEU A 58 8.55 1.36 16.24
CA LEU A 58 7.47 0.45 16.58
C LEU A 58 7.43 -0.72 15.58
N LEU A 59 7.32 -1.93 16.11
CA LEU A 59 7.06 -3.16 15.37
C LEU A 59 5.69 -3.69 15.77
N ALA A 60 4.81 -3.86 14.81
CA ALA A 60 3.50 -4.48 14.98
C ALA A 60 3.47 -5.83 14.25
N GLU A 61 2.95 -6.85 14.91
CA GLU A 61 2.94 -8.23 14.42
C GLU A 61 1.57 -8.87 14.66
N GLU A 62 1.16 -9.73 13.74
CA GLU A 62 -0.08 -10.49 13.74
C GLU A 62 -1.34 -9.63 13.65
N SER A 63 -2.12 -9.87 12.61
CA SER A 63 -3.41 -9.16 12.36
C SER A 63 -3.26 -7.63 12.35
N VAL A 64 -2.20 -7.12 11.72
CA VAL A 64 -1.89 -5.69 11.75
C VAL A 64 -2.86 -4.91 10.86
N GLU A 65 -3.45 -3.86 11.42
CA GLU A 65 -4.24 -2.87 10.70
C GLU A 65 -3.73 -1.46 11.04
N VAL A 66 -3.37 -0.70 10.02
CA VAL A 66 -2.97 0.71 10.17
C VAL A 66 -4.02 1.58 9.51
N ILE A 67 -4.50 2.57 10.23
CA ILE A 67 -5.47 3.55 9.73
C ILE A 67 -4.84 4.92 9.82
N ASP A 68 -4.65 5.59 8.69
CA ASP A 68 -4.11 6.93 8.66
C ASP A 68 -5.22 7.99 8.90
N ILE A 69 -4.78 9.24 9.08
CA ILE A 69 -5.71 10.36 9.36
C ILE A 69 -6.62 10.70 8.17
N GLU A 70 -6.30 10.22 6.97
CA GLU A 70 -7.10 10.43 5.76
C GLU A 70 -8.14 9.31 5.54
N GLY A 71 -8.06 8.24 6.32
CA GLY A 71 -8.95 7.09 6.27
C GLY A 71 -8.47 5.99 5.32
N ASN A 72 -7.19 6.00 4.92
CA ASN A 72 -6.58 4.87 4.24
C ASN A 72 -6.36 3.73 5.25
N ILE A 73 -6.62 2.50 4.82
CA ILE A 73 -6.54 1.30 5.67
C ILE A 73 -5.51 0.36 5.07
N PHE A 74 -4.53 -0.05 5.89
CA PHE A 74 -3.48 -0.99 5.54
C PHE A 74 -3.60 -2.22 6.41
N LYS A 75 -3.70 -3.40 5.80
CA LYS A 75 -3.72 -4.69 6.48
C LYS A 75 -2.50 -5.50 6.07
N THR A 76 -1.86 -6.14 7.03
CA THR A 76 -0.64 -6.92 6.81
C THR A 76 -0.41 -7.88 7.97
N ASP A 77 0.52 -8.82 7.80
CA ASP A 77 0.94 -9.68 8.91
C ASP A 77 1.96 -8.99 9.81
N LYS A 78 2.70 -8.02 9.26
CA LYS A 78 3.74 -7.30 9.99
C LYS A 78 3.91 -5.88 9.45
N ALA A 79 4.08 -4.92 10.35
CA ALA A 79 4.41 -3.55 10.00
C ALA A 79 5.45 -2.96 10.95
N THR A 80 6.24 -2.03 10.44
CA THR A 80 7.14 -1.19 11.22
C THR A 80 6.78 0.28 11.03
N TYR A 81 6.97 1.07 12.09
CA TYR A 81 6.84 2.52 12.03
C TYR A 81 8.07 3.16 12.67
N ASP A 82 8.90 3.78 11.85
CA ASP A 82 10.00 4.65 12.26
C ASP A 82 9.46 6.08 12.40
N LYS A 83 9.14 6.48 13.64
CA LYS A 83 8.54 7.79 13.92
C LYS A 83 9.48 8.95 13.63
N LYS A 84 10.78 8.77 13.80
CA LYS A 84 11.78 9.79 13.48
C LYS A 84 11.84 10.13 12.01
N LYS A 85 11.64 9.11 11.17
CA LYS A 85 11.64 9.26 9.71
C LYS A 85 10.23 9.44 9.13
N GLU A 86 9.20 9.21 9.94
CA GLU A 86 7.80 9.18 9.49
C GLU A 86 7.56 8.16 8.36
N ILE A 87 8.21 6.98 8.47
CA ILE A 87 8.14 5.90 7.50
C ILE A 87 7.42 4.70 8.11
N ILE A 88 6.38 4.24 7.42
CA ILE A 88 5.70 2.97 7.70
C ILE A 88 6.09 1.98 6.62
N ILE A 89 6.43 0.73 7.00
CA ILE A 89 6.66 -0.37 6.08
C ILE A 89 5.76 -1.52 6.49
N THR A 90 4.98 -2.04 5.54
CA THR A 90 4.21 -3.26 5.70
C THR A 90 4.92 -4.42 5.02
N TYR A 91 4.84 -5.61 5.63
CA TYR A 91 5.52 -6.80 5.15
C TYR A 91 4.54 -7.96 5.08
N GLU A 92 4.68 -8.79 4.05
CA GLU A 92 3.90 -10.00 3.86
C GLU A 92 2.38 -9.74 3.77
N ASN A 93 1.76 -10.24 2.74
CA ASN A 93 0.31 -10.14 2.53
C ASN A 93 -0.26 -8.73 2.75
N SER A 94 0.47 -7.70 2.32
CA SER A 94 0.04 -6.31 2.50
C SER A 94 -1.10 -5.97 1.55
N GLU A 95 -2.23 -5.56 2.12
CA GLU A 95 -3.39 -5.04 1.40
C GLU A 95 -3.68 -3.61 1.85
N TRP A 96 -3.71 -2.69 0.92
CA TRP A 96 -4.04 -1.30 1.15
C TRP A 96 -5.35 -0.96 0.47
N THR A 97 -6.27 -0.37 1.22
CA THR A 97 -7.49 0.23 0.69
C THR A 97 -7.36 1.74 0.81
N LEU A 98 -7.24 2.40 -0.33
CA LEU A 98 -7.14 3.84 -0.40
C LEU A 98 -8.55 4.46 -0.36
N LYS A 99 -8.65 5.66 0.19
CA LYS A 99 -9.92 6.39 0.33
C LYS A 99 -10.65 6.57 -1.01
N GLU A 100 -9.91 6.69 -2.10
CA GLU A 100 -10.45 6.81 -3.45
C GLU A 100 -11.04 5.51 -4.02
N GLY A 101 -11.00 4.40 -3.26
CA GLY A 101 -11.56 3.10 -3.65
C GLY A 101 -10.58 2.18 -4.38
N TYR A 102 -9.32 2.57 -4.50
CA TYR A 102 -8.27 1.69 -5.04
C TYR A 102 -7.82 0.67 -3.98
N LYS A 103 -7.60 -0.54 -4.43
CA LYS A 103 -6.93 -1.58 -3.63
C LYS A 103 -5.56 -1.87 -4.19
N LEU A 104 -4.58 -1.99 -3.31
CA LEU A 104 -3.21 -2.34 -3.62
C LEU A 104 -2.82 -3.57 -2.81
N THR A 105 -2.29 -4.58 -3.46
CA THR A 105 -1.68 -5.74 -2.80
C THR A 105 -0.22 -5.87 -3.18
N SER A 106 0.63 -6.18 -2.21
CA SER A 106 2.06 -6.41 -2.38
C SER A 106 2.63 -7.17 -1.19
N ASN A 107 3.81 -7.76 -1.34
CA ASN A 107 4.52 -8.36 -0.20
C ASN A 107 5.28 -7.35 0.66
N LYS A 108 5.54 -6.15 0.13
CA LYS A 108 6.19 -5.07 0.88
C LYS A 108 5.76 -3.73 0.33
N ILE A 109 5.31 -2.85 1.20
CA ILE A 109 4.93 -1.50 0.84
C ILE A 109 5.59 -0.52 1.80
N LEU A 110 6.23 0.50 1.27
CA LEU A 110 6.78 1.63 2.02
C LEU A 110 5.86 2.83 1.87
N TYR A 111 5.52 3.46 2.98
CA TYR A 111 4.76 4.70 3.02
C TYR A 111 5.53 5.78 3.75
N ASP A 112 5.94 6.81 3.01
CA ASP A 112 6.44 8.07 3.56
C ASP A 112 5.25 8.95 3.91
N THR A 113 4.98 9.13 5.21
CA THR A 113 3.78 9.83 5.69
C THR A 113 3.90 11.34 5.58
N ILE A 114 5.11 11.90 5.46
CA ILE A 114 5.36 13.33 5.24
C ILE A 114 5.15 13.67 3.76
N GLU A 115 5.83 12.96 2.88
CA GLU A 115 5.75 13.19 1.44
C GLU A 115 4.46 12.64 0.82
N LYS A 116 3.72 11.80 1.56
CA LYS A 116 2.53 11.10 1.08
C LYS A 116 2.83 10.25 -0.15
N VAL A 117 3.95 9.55 -0.10
CA VAL A 117 4.41 8.66 -1.17
C VAL A 117 4.32 7.21 -0.72
N ILE A 118 3.63 6.41 -1.52
CA ILE A 118 3.57 4.96 -1.38
C ILE A 118 4.45 4.35 -2.45
N SER A 119 5.26 3.36 -2.12
CA SER A 119 6.13 2.67 -3.08
C SER A 119 6.34 1.21 -2.73
N SER A 120 6.69 0.43 -3.74
CA SER A 120 7.17 -0.93 -3.60
C SER A 120 8.19 -1.27 -4.68
N ASP A 121 9.18 -2.06 -4.30
CA ASP A 121 10.15 -2.71 -5.19
C ASP A 121 9.79 -4.20 -5.43
N GLN A 122 8.57 -4.59 -5.07
CA GLN A 122 8.04 -5.95 -5.21
C GLN A 122 6.86 -5.96 -6.17
N ASN A 123 6.58 -7.15 -6.73
CA ASN A 123 5.38 -7.34 -7.54
C ASN A 123 4.14 -6.87 -6.79
N SER A 124 3.39 -6.01 -7.42
CA SER A 124 2.24 -5.34 -6.83
C SER A 124 1.06 -5.33 -7.80
N THR A 125 -0.14 -5.40 -7.25
CA THR A 125 -1.38 -5.36 -8.04
C THR A 125 -2.28 -4.27 -7.50
N PHE A 126 -2.72 -3.39 -8.40
CA PHE A 126 -3.73 -2.38 -8.14
C PHE A 126 -5.05 -2.80 -8.78
N SER A 127 -6.16 -2.53 -8.13
CA SER A 127 -7.48 -2.66 -8.72
C SER A 127 -8.35 -1.48 -8.33
N ASP A 128 -9.28 -1.12 -9.22
CA ASP A 128 -10.29 -0.10 -8.96
C ASP A 128 -11.70 -0.73 -8.87
N SER A 129 -12.70 0.09 -8.59
CA SER A 129 -14.11 -0.32 -8.52
C SER A 129 -14.71 -0.69 -9.88
N ASP A 130 -14.08 -0.25 -10.97
CA ASP A 130 -14.57 -0.47 -12.33
C ASP A 130 -14.10 -1.81 -12.91
N GLY A 131 -13.22 -2.52 -12.20
CA GLY A 131 -12.67 -3.82 -12.58
C GLY A 131 -11.37 -3.74 -13.38
N ASN A 132 -10.72 -2.58 -13.42
CA ASN A 132 -9.39 -2.45 -13.97
C ASN A 132 -8.34 -3.01 -12.99
N ILE A 133 -7.37 -3.73 -13.52
CA ILE A 133 -6.28 -4.35 -12.76
C ILE A 133 -4.95 -3.96 -13.38
N ILE A 134 -4.04 -3.41 -12.56
CA ILE A 134 -2.68 -3.07 -12.96
C ILE A 134 -1.73 -3.96 -12.16
N THR A 135 -0.87 -4.69 -12.85
CA THR A 135 0.19 -5.49 -12.23
C THR A 135 1.54 -4.91 -12.64
N VAL A 136 2.41 -4.67 -11.67
CA VAL A 136 3.71 -4.03 -11.84
C VAL A 136 4.78 -4.72 -11.01
N ASN A 137 6.05 -4.63 -11.43
CA ASN A 137 7.19 -5.15 -10.65
C ASN A 137 7.65 -4.16 -9.59
N MET A 138 7.46 -2.88 -9.83
CA MET A 138 7.77 -1.79 -8.91
C MET A 138 6.90 -0.59 -9.22
N PHE A 139 6.63 0.23 -8.22
CA PHE A 139 5.87 1.46 -8.41
C PHE A 139 6.20 2.52 -7.37
N GLN A 140 5.81 3.74 -7.69
CA GLN A 140 5.71 4.87 -6.78
C GLN A 140 4.39 5.61 -7.03
N TYR A 141 3.63 5.89 -5.98
CA TYR A 141 2.42 6.71 -6.04
C TYR A 141 2.53 7.89 -5.11
N ASN A 142 2.56 9.09 -5.67
CA ASN A 142 2.55 10.33 -4.92
C ASN A 142 1.11 10.82 -4.76
N MET A 143 0.55 10.67 -3.56
CA MET A 143 -0.84 11.03 -3.27
C MET A 143 -1.09 12.54 -3.29
N LYS A 144 -0.09 13.37 -2.94
CA LYS A 144 -0.20 14.84 -3.03
C LYS A 144 -0.35 15.32 -4.47
N LYS A 145 0.35 14.66 -5.39
CA LYS A 145 0.37 15.01 -6.82
C LYS A 145 -0.63 14.20 -7.64
N ASN A 146 -1.25 13.18 -7.05
CA ASN A 146 -2.09 12.19 -7.73
C ASN A 146 -1.36 11.51 -8.90
N LEU A 147 -0.06 11.25 -8.75
CA LEU A 147 0.80 10.73 -9.79
C LEU A 147 1.31 9.34 -9.44
N PHE A 148 0.89 8.35 -10.23
CA PHE A 148 1.42 7.00 -10.22
C PHE A 148 2.51 6.88 -11.29
N SER A 149 3.59 6.18 -10.95
CA SER A 149 4.69 5.88 -11.88
C SER A 149 5.17 4.46 -11.67
N SER A 150 5.46 3.78 -12.76
CA SER A 150 6.04 2.44 -12.76
C SER A 150 6.99 2.28 -13.95
N ALA A 151 8.03 1.47 -13.76
CA ALA A 151 8.96 1.05 -14.81
C ALA A 151 9.21 -0.46 -14.70
N GLY A 152 9.52 -1.11 -15.82
CA GLY A 152 9.71 -2.54 -15.94
C GLY A 152 8.56 -3.23 -16.65
N GLU A 153 8.17 -4.40 -16.18
CA GLU A 153 7.01 -5.11 -16.75
C GLU A 153 5.72 -4.63 -16.13
N ILE A 154 4.88 -4.00 -16.94
CA ILE A 154 3.61 -3.44 -16.53
C ILE A 154 2.51 -4.08 -17.38
N LYS A 155 1.49 -4.63 -16.73
CA LYS A 155 0.33 -5.20 -17.38
C LYS A 155 -0.94 -4.55 -16.84
N ILE A 156 -1.80 -4.08 -17.73
CA ILE A 156 -3.13 -3.60 -17.39
C ILE A 156 -4.16 -4.55 -18.02
N ILE A 157 -5.17 -4.90 -17.26
CA ILE A 157 -6.37 -5.58 -17.76
C ILE A 157 -7.52 -4.63 -17.45
N ASP A 158 -8.22 -4.17 -18.50
CA ASP A 158 -9.39 -3.31 -18.31
C ASP A 158 -10.67 -4.09 -17.99
N ALA A 159 -11.73 -3.39 -17.66
CA ALA A 159 -13.03 -3.98 -17.37
C ALA A 159 -13.60 -4.84 -18.53
N ASN A 160 -13.17 -4.58 -19.78
CA ASN A 160 -13.53 -5.32 -20.97
C ASN A 160 -12.57 -6.47 -21.28
N LYS A 161 -11.65 -6.79 -20.35
CA LYS A 161 -10.62 -7.83 -20.46
C LYS A 161 -9.54 -7.57 -21.52
N ASN A 162 -9.48 -6.38 -22.11
CA ASN A 162 -8.37 -6.00 -22.97
C ASN A 162 -7.08 -5.93 -22.14
N LYS A 163 -5.97 -6.32 -22.74
CA LYS A 163 -4.67 -6.37 -22.07
C LYS A 163 -3.71 -5.37 -22.70
N TYR A 164 -3.10 -4.57 -21.87
CA TYR A 164 -2.13 -3.55 -22.24
C TYR A 164 -0.82 -3.85 -21.53
N PHE A 165 0.29 -3.78 -22.25
CA PHE A 165 1.63 -4.01 -21.71
C PHE A 165 2.48 -2.76 -21.97
N PHE A 166 3.23 -2.36 -20.96
CA PHE A 166 4.09 -1.17 -21.00
C PHE A 166 5.45 -1.50 -20.38
N LYS A 167 6.48 -0.72 -20.75
CA LYS A 167 7.78 -0.69 -20.08
C LYS A 167 7.89 0.46 -19.09
N GLU A 168 7.22 1.56 -19.35
CA GLU A 168 7.05 2.69 -18.45
C GLU A 168 5.61 3.14 -18.48
N LEU A 169 5.11 3.56 -17.34
CA LEU A 169 3.74 4.05 -17.18
C LEU A 169 3.70 5.18 -16.16
N HIS A 170 3.07 6.28 -16.54
CA HIS A 170 2.73 7.40 -15.68
C HIS A 170 1.23 7.65 -15.77
N VAL A 171 0.56 7.74 -14.62
CA VAL A 171 -0.88 7.97 -14.55
C VAL A 171 -1.15 9.15 -13.64
N ASP A 172 -1.80 10.18 -14.18
CA ASP A 172 -2.43 11.24 -13.37
C ASP A 172 -3.84 10.75 -12.99
N THR A 173 -3.98 10.30 -11.74
CA THR A 173 -5.22 9.69 -11.25
C THR A 173 -6.35 10.71 -11.09
N LYS A 174 -6.02 12.00 -10.94
CA LYS A 174 -6.99 13.08 -10.84
C LYS A 174 -7.54 13.48 -12.21
N LYS A 175 -6.66 13.64 -13.19
CA LYS A 175 -7.05 13.96 -14.58
C LYS A 175 -7.54 12.74 -15.34
N ARG A 176 -7.22 11.53 -14.85
CA ARG A 176 -7.47 10.25 -15.53
C ARG A 176 -6.71 10.14 -16.87
N GLU A 177 -5.53 10.71 -16.91
CA GLU A 177 -4.61 10.66 -18.06
C GLU A 177 -3.51 9.65 -17.81
N MET A 178 -3.11 8.95 -18.86
CA MET A 178 -2.06 7.93 -18.83
C MET A 178 -1.08 8.16 -19.96
N ILE A 179 0.21 8.11 -19.64
CA ILE A 179 1.31 8.12 -20.61
C ILE A 179 2.14 6.86 -20.38
N GLY A 180 2.36 6.10 -21.44
CA GLY A 180 3.17 4.89 -21.40
C GLY A 180 4.08 4.75 -22.61
N SER A 181 5.18 4.01 -22.43
CA SER A 181 6.13 3.69 -23.50
C SER A 181 6.18 2.19 -23.77
N ASP A 182 6.65 1.82 -24.97
CA ASP A 182 6.78 0.44 -25.46
C ASP A 182 5.47 -0.36 -25.28
N VAL A 183 4.41 0.16 -25.85
CA VAL A 183 3.04 -0.32 -25.62
C VAL A 183 2.69 -1.46 -26.56
N SER A 184 2.15 -2.55 -26.00
CA SER A 184 1.50 -3.63 -26.73
C SER A 184 0.09 -3.83 -26.22
N VAL A 185 -0.88 -3.93 -27.11
CA VAL A 185 -2.31 -4.09 -26.77
C VAL A 185 -2.84 -5.38 -27.37
N ILE A 186 -3.53 -6.17 -26.57
CA ILE A 186 -4.27 -7.36 -26.96
C ILE A 186 -5.73 -7.12 -26.61
N LEU A 187 -6.58 -7.04 -27.62
CA LEU A 187 -8.01 -6.84 -27.46
C LEU A 187 -8.72 -8.15 -27.18
N ASP A 188 -9.73 -8.13 -26.31
CA ASP A 188 -10.52 -9.32 -26.02
C ASP A 188 -11.40 -9.70 -27.24
N GLN A 189 -11.33 -10.96 -27.62
CA GLN A 189 -12.03 -11.50 -28.78
C GLN A 189 -13.54 -11.43 -28.66
N GLU A 190 -14.09 -11.62 -27.46
CA GLU A 190 -15.53 -11.61 -27.22
C GLU A 190 -16.16 -10.24 -27.54
N ASN A 191 -15.40 -9.17 -27.38
CA ASN A 191 -15.86 -7.80 -27.61
C ASN A 191 -15.80 -7.38 -29.09
N PHE A 192 -15.01 -8.08 -29.93
CA PHE A 192 -14.78 -7.70 -31.32
C PHE A 192 -15.34 -8.68 -32.35
N GLY A 193 -15.92 -9.82 -31.92
CA GLY A 193 -16.48 -10.83 -32.82
C GLY A 193 -15.44 -11.50 -33.72
N VAL A 194 -14.17 -11.47 -33.34
CA VAL A 194 -13.04 -12.02 -34.12
C VAL A 194 -12.84 -13.49 -33.72
N SER A 195 -12.51 -14.34 -34.68
CA SER A 195 -12.22 -15.75 -34.40
C SER A 195 -10.93 -15.92 -33.58
N LYS A 196 -10.84 -17.00 -32.79
CA LYS A 196 -9.71 -17.30 -31.90
C LYS A 196 -8.30 -17.31 -32.55
N GLU A 197 -8.22 -17.28 -33.86
CA GLU A 197 -6.97 -17.31 -34.62
C GLU A 197 -6.36 -15.94 -34.93
N SER A 198 -7.08 -14.84 -34.62
CA SER A 198 -6.66 -13.47 -34.98
C SER A 198 -6.86 -12.51 -33.81
N ASP A 199 -6.04 -12.63 -32.76
CA ASP A 199 -6.01 -11.59 -31.73
C ASP A 199 -5.54 -10.26 -32.32
N PRO A 200 -6.34 -9.22 -32.34
CA PRO A 200 -5.87 -7.91 -32.78
C PRO A 200 -4.83 -7.38 -31.79
N ARG A 201 -3.65 -7.06 -32.29
CA ARG A 201 -2.54 -6.56 -31.50
C ARG A 201 -2.05 -5.24 -32.05
N PHE A 202 -1.80 -4.32 -31.14
CA PHE A 202 -1.19 -3.02 -31.44
C PHE A 202 0.11 -2.87 -30.67
N VAL A 203 1.13 -2.33 -31.31
CA VAL A 203 2.40 -2.00 -30.69
C VAL A 203 2.71 -0.54 -31.03
N ALA A 204 3.05 0.24 -30.02
CA ALA A 204 3.47 1.62 -30.17
C ALA A 204 4.64 1.92 -29.24
N ASN A 205 5.52 2.86 -29.62
CA ASN A 205 6.61 3.27 -28.76
C ASN A 205 6.09 4.07 -27.56
N ASP A 206 5.14 4.97 -27.82
CA ASP A 206 4.50 5.80 -26.81
C ASP A 206 2.99 5.87 -27.05
N ILE A 207 2.23 5.99 -25.96
CA ILE A 207 0.78 6.20 -26.00
C ILE A 207 0.36 7.18 -24.91
N LEU A 208 -0.55 8.09 -25.27
CA LEU A 208 -1.28 8.94 -24.34
C LEU A 208 -2.75 8.53 -24.37
N ILE A 209 -3.31 8.24 -23.20
CA ILE A 209 -4.73 7.96 -23.02
C ILE A 209 -5.29 9.00 -22.03
N ALA A 210 -6.30 9.71 -22.46
CA ALA A 210 -7.00 10.74 -21.72
C ALA A 210 -8.47 10.37 -21.49
#